data_ef2e2cccf30e59e9d41d5f8b45e65943
#
_entry.id   ef2e2cccf30e59e9d41d5f8b45e65943
#
_cell.length_a   1.000
_cell.length_b   1.000
_cell.length_c   1.000
_cell.angle_alpha   90.00
_cell.angle_beta   90.00
_cell.angle_gamma   90.00
#
_symmetry.space_group_name_H-M   'P 1'
#
loop_
_entity.id
_entity.type
_entity.pdbx_description
1 polymer ?
#
loop_
_entity_poly.entity_id
_entity_poly.type
_entity_poly.pdbx_seq_one_letter_code
_entity_poly.pdbx_strand_id
1 'polypeptide(L)'
;MDQRVLQNFLTEDGRLRTIPSKQRKLLVVLDHLSQSFEPGRTYPEAEVNEILSDFHPDVAALRRYLVENGFMTREDGVYWRSGGTFDV
;
A
#
# COMPACT_ATOMS: atom_id res chain seq x y z
N MET A 1 -0.63 13.51 -5.92
CA MET A 1 -1.41 12.69 -4.97
C MET A 1 -2.52 13.54 -4.38
N ASP A 2 -3.70 12.97 -4.23
CA ASP A 2 -4.85 13.72 -3.70
C ASP A 2 -4.88 13.66 -2.18
N GLN A 3 -4.43 14.73 -1.53
CA GLN A 3 -4.38 14.81 -0.06
C GLN A 3 -5.76 14.77 0.59
N ARG A 4 -6.80 15.24 -0.11
CA ARG A 4 -8.16 15.21 0.44
C ARG A 4 -8.66 13.78 0.59
N VAL A 5 -8.38 12.92 -0.38
CA VAL A 5 -8.74 11.51 -0.31
C VAL A 5 -8.03 10.87 0.87
N LEU A 6 -6.73 11.10 1.01
CA LEU A 6 -5.96 10.54 2.11
C LEU A 6 -6.49 10.99 3.47
N GLN A 7 -6.80 12.29 3.63
CA GLN A 7 -7.33 12.81 4.89
C GLN A 7 -8.65 12.15 5.28
N ASN A 8 -9.47 11.78 4.29
CA ASN A 8 -10.75 11.12 4.57
C ASN A 8 -10.60 9.66 4.99
N PHE A 9 -9.50 9.01 4.61
CA PHE A 9 -9.28 7.59 4.88
C PHE A 9 -8.23 7.30 5.94
N LEU A 10 -7.40 8.28 6.31
CA LEU A 10 -6.38 8.11 7.35
C LEU A 10 -6.84 8.69 8.67
N THR A 11 -6.46 8.02 9.77
CA THR A 11 -6.62 8.55 11.13
C THR A 11 -5.46 9.50 11.43
N GLU A 12 -5.51 10.17 12.59
CA GLU A 12 -4.44 11.08 13.01
C GLU A 12 -3.10 10.38 13.17
N ASP A 13 -3.12 9.10 13.55
CA ASP A 13 -1.90 8.31 13.71
C ASP A 13 -1.49 7.57 12.43
N GLY A 14 -2.11 7.91 11.29
CA GLY A 14 -1.71 7.41 9.98
C GLY A 14 -2.28 6.05 9.59
N ARG A 15 -3.26 5.53 10.34
CA ARG A 15 -3.91 4.27 10.02
C ARG A 15 -5.09 4.49 9.09
N LEU A 16 -5.44 3.45 8.32
CA LEU A 16 -6.64 3.48 7.48
C LEU A 16 -7.88 3.22 8.34
N ARG A 17 -8.88 4.07 8.21
CA ARG A 17 -10.21 3.84 8.82
C ARG A 17 -10.92 2.70 8.14
N THR A 18 -10.81 2.65 6.82
CA THR A 18 -11.41 1.62 5.97
C THR A 18 -10.65 1.57 4.66
N ILE A 19 -10.75 0.43 3.95
CA ILE A 19 -10.19 0.30 2.61
C ILE A 19 -11.24 0.82 1.63
N PRO A 20 -10.91 1.84 0.78
CA PRO A 20 -11.90 2.41 -0.13
C PRO A 20 -12.43 1.37 -1.12
N SER A 21 -13.73 1.40 -1.39
CA SER A 21 -14.35 0.53 -2.38
C SER A 21 -14.28 1.10 -3.80
N LYS A 22 -14.21 2.43 -3.93
CA LYS A 22 -14.11 3.07 -5.24
C LYS A 22 -12.69 3.01 -5.75
N GLN A 23 -12.53 2.56 -7.00
CA GLN A 23 -11.21 2.33 -7.60
C GLN A 23 -10.32 3.57 -7.55
N ARG A 24 -10.85 4.74 -7.90
CA ARG A 24 -10.07 5.98 -7.90
C ARG A 24 -9.49 6.30 -6.52
N LYS A 25 -10.31 6.13 -5.49
CA LYS A 25 -9.86 6.41 -4.11
C LYS A 25 -8.93 5.33 -3.60
N LEU A 26 -9.19 4.08 -3.97
CA LEU A 26 -8.32 2.97 -3.65
C LEU A 26 -6.91 3.20 -4.21
N LEU A 27 -6.80 3.64 -5.46
CA LEU A 27 -5.49 3.89 -6.07
C LEU A 27 -4.70 4.96 -5.32
N VAL A 28 -5.36 6.02 -4.84
CA VAL A 28 -4.69 7.05 -4.05
C VAL A 28 -4.16 6.47 -2.74
N VAL A 29 -4.95 5.66 -2.05
CA VAL A 29 -4.55 5.00 -0.81
C VAL A 29 -3.39 4.03 -1.06
N LEU A 30 -3.48 3.20 -2.11
CA LEU A 30 -2.43 2.25 -2.43
C LEU A 30 -1.11 2.93 -2.79
N ASP A 31 -1.17 4.05 -3.51
CA ASP A 31 0.02 4.84 -3.80
C ASP A 31 0.68 5.32 -2.50
N HIS A 32 -0.11 5.79 -1.56
CA HIS A 32 0.39 6.19 -0.24
C HIS A 32 1.05 5.03 0.50
N LEU A 33 0.41 3.86 0.52
CA LEU A 33 0.97 2.67 1.18
C LEU A 33 2.27 2.23 0.52
N SER A 34 2.36 2.33 -0.81
CA SER A 34 3.56 1.91 -1.55
C SER A 34 4.79 2.74 -1.18
N GLN A 35 4.59 3.96 -0.65
CA GLN A 35 5.70 4.79 -0.20
C GLN A 35 6.45 4.20 1.01
N SER A 36 5.86 3.22 1.69
CA SER A 36 6.51 2.52 2.80
C SER A 36 7.53 1.48 2.34
N PHE A 37 7.60 1.23 1.04
CA PHE A 37 8.52 0.25 0.45
C PHE A 37 9.55 0.97 -0.41
N GLU A 38 10.83 0.65 -0.18
CA GLU A 38 11.92 1.26 -0.94
C GLU A 38 12.01 0.64 -2.34
N PRO A 39 12.09 1.46 -3.41
CA PRO A 39 12.37 0.94 -4.74
C PRO A 39 13.69 0.20 -4.76
N GLY A 40 13.73 -0.94 -5.45
CA GLY A 40 14.95 -1.74 -5.58
C GLY A 40 15.23 -2.69 -4.42
N ARG A 41 14.41 -2.66 -3.37
CA ARG A 41 14.53 -3.58 -2.24
C ARG A 41 13.47 -4.67 -2.32
N THR A 42 13.84 -5.90 -1.97
CA THR A 42 12.90 -7.02 -1.84
C THR A 42 12.47 -7.21 -0.38
N TYR A 43 11.24 -7.69 -0.20
CA TYR A 43 10.64 -7.89 1.13
C TYR A 43 10.02 -9.27 1.20
N PRO A 44 10.39 -10.10 2.19
CA PRO A 44 9.63 -11.32 2.45
C PRO A 44 8.19 -10.98 2.82
N GLU A 45 7.26 -11.88 2.53
CA GLU A 45 5.84 -11.63 2.83
C GLU A 45 5.60 -11.27 4.30
N ALA A 46 6.31 -11.91 5.23
CA ALA A 46 6.18 -11.60 6.66
C ALA A 46 6.51 -10.13 6.96
N GLU A 47 7.55 -9.58 6.32
CA GLU A 47 7.91 -8.17 6.49
C GLU A 47 6.86 -7.24 5.87
N VAL A 48 6.32 -7.61 4.70
CA VAL A 48 5.22 -6.86 4.08
C VAL A 48 4.03 -6.82 5.02
N ASN A 49 3.67 -7.93 5.63
CA ASN A 49 2.56 -8.00 6.60
C ASN A 49 2.80 -7.08 7.79
N GLU A 50 4.02 -7.04 8.33
CA GLU A 50 4.34 -6.15 9.44
C GLU A 50 4.16 -4.68 9.06
N ILE A 51 4.67 -4.28 7.90
CA ILE A 51 4.56 -2.90 7.42
C ILE A 51 3.08 -2.53 7.21
N LEU A 52 2.32 -3.39 6.54
CA LEU A 52 0.92 -3.10 6.23
C LEU A 52 0.03 -3.15 7.47
N SER A 53 0.38 -3.94 8.49
CA SER A 53 -0.39 -4.00 9.73
C SER A 53 -0.42 -2.67 10.48
N ASP A 54 0.55 -1.80 10.24
CA ASP A 54 0.54 -0.44 10.81
C ASP A 54 -0.56 0.43 10.21
N PHE A 55 -1.11 0.04 9.06
CA PHE A 55 -2.17 0.79 8.40
C PHE A 55 -3.55 0.17 8.61
N HIS A 56 -3.67 -1.16 8.52
CA HIS A 56 -4.96 -1.83 8.58
C HIS A 56 -4.77 -3.31 8.92
N PRO A 57 -5.66 -3.91 9.72
CA PRO A 57 -5.50 -5.33 10.09
C PRO A 57 -5.68 -6.31 8.93
N ASP A 58 -6.41 -5.94 7.87
CA ASP A 58 -6.60 -6.83 6.73
C ASP A 58 -5.43 -6.71 5.75
N VAL A 59 -4.26 -7.20 6.19
CA VAL A 59 -3.03 -7.13 5.39
C VAL A 59 -3.12 -7.97 4.11
N ALA A 60 -3.88 -9.07 4.14
CA ALA A 60 -4.05 -9.92 2.95
C ALA A 60 -4.75 -9.16 1.83
N ALA A 61 -5.81 -8.39 2.16
CA ALA A 61 -6.50 -7.56 1.17
C ALA A 61 -5.57 -6.47 0.63
N LEU A 62 -4.83 -5.80 1.50
CA LEU A 62 -3.89 -4.75 1.07
C LEU A 62 -2.81 -5.30 0.13
N ARG A 63 -2.20 -6.45 0.47
CA ARG A 63 -1.21 -7.10 -0.41
C ARG A 63 -1.79 -7.39 -1.79
N ARG A 64 -2.99 -7.98 -1.80
CA ARG A 64 -3.66 -8.34 -3.06
C ARG A 64 -3.91 -7.11 -3.91
N TYR A 65 -4.44 -6.04 -3.33
CA TYR A 65 -4.71 -4.81 -4.06
C TYR A 65 -3.44 -4.15 -4.59
N LEU A 66 -2.37 -4.14 -3.80
CA LEU A 66 -1.09 -3.58 -4.24
C LEU A 66 -0.55 -4.33 -5.47
N VAL A 67 -0.64 -5.66 -5.47
CA VAL A 67 -0.17 -6.47 -6.61
C VAL A 67 -1.11 -6.33 -7.80
N GLU A 68 -2.42 -6.45 -7.59
CA GLU A 68 -3.41 -6.35 -8.67
C GLU A 68 -3.39 -5.01 -9.39
N ASN A 69 -3.07 -3.93 -8.68
CA ASN A 69 -3.06 -2.59 -9.24
C ASN A 69 -1.66 -2.13 -9.66
N GLY A 70 -0.68 -3.01 -9.67
CA GLY A 70 0.63 -2.73 -10.23
C GLY A 70 1.58 -1.94 -9.34
N PHE A 71 1.26 -1.75 -8.07
CA PHE A 71 2.16 -1.05 -7.14
C PHE A 71 3.28 -1.94 -6.64
N MET A 72 3.03 -3.23 -6.53
CA MET A 72 4.03 -4.20 -6.12
C MET A 72 3.99 -5.43 -7.01
N THR A 73 5.12 -6.11 -7.12
CA THR A 73 5.23 -7.41 -7.79
C THR A 73 5.56 -8.46 -6.75
N ARG A 74 5.01 -9.65 -6.94
CA ARG A 74 5.22 -10.79 -6.06
C ARG A 74 5.75 -11.98 -6.84
N GLU A 75 6.78 -12.63 -6.28
CA GLU A 75 7.30 -13.88 -6.84
C GLU A 75 7.89 -14.72 -5.71
N ASP A 76 7.43 -15.97 -5.59
CA ASP A 76 7.95 -16.95 -4.61
C ASP A 76 7.96 -16.41 -3.17
N GLY A 77 6.90 -15.72 -2.77
CA GLY A 77 6.78 -15.20 -1.41
C GLY A 77 7.60 -13.96 -1.12
N VAL A 78 8.21 -13.38 -2.14
CA VAL A 78 8.99 -12.14 -2.05
C VAL A 78 8.28 -11.04 -2.82
N TYR A 79 8.26 -9.85 -2.27
CA TYR A 79 7.60 -8.68 -2.86
C TYR A 79 8.60 -7.57 -3.12
N TRP A 80 8.35 -6.77 -4.15
CA TRP A 80 9.11 -5.54 -4.39
C TRP A 80 8.21 -4.51 -5.02
N ARG A 81 8.57 -3.25 -4.81
CA ARG A 81 7.82 -2.13 -5.35
C ARG A 81 8.07 -1.99 -6.86
N SER A 82 7.00 -1.94 -7.64
CA SER A 82 7.06 -1.83 -9.10
C SER A 82 6.26 -0.65 -9.64
N GLY A 83 5.56 0.09 -8.79
CA GLY A 83 4.74 1.21 -9.20
C GLY A 83 4.58 2.25 -8.11
N GLY A 84 3.62 3.16 -8.32
CA GLY A 84 3.37 4.27 -7.42
C GLY A 84 4.21 5.49 -7.77
N THR A 85 4.04 6.56 -6.98
CA THR A 85 4.79 7.79 -7.16
C THR A 85 6.21 7.63 -6.62
N PHE A 86 7.21 7.99 -7.43
CA PHE A 86 8.62 7.98 -7.02
C PHE A 86 9.12 9.41 -6.90
N ASP A 87 9.89 9.67 -5.83
CA ASP A 87 10.61 10.94 -5.69
C ASP A 87 11.77 10.98 -6.67
N VAL A 88 11.91 12.08 -7.38
CA VAL A 88 12.96 12.31 -8.36
C VAL A 88 13.86 13.44 -7.93
#